data_15e88d2dbc6d1030bb55f950412ab3e4
#
_entry.id   15e88d2dbc6d1030bb55f950412ab3e4
#
_cell.length_a   1.000
_cell.length_b   1.000
_cell.length_c   1.000
_cell.angle_alpha   90.00
_cell.angle_beta   90.00
_cell.angle_gamma   90.00
#
_symmetry.space_group_name_H-M   'P 1'
#
loop_
_entity.id
_entity.type
_entity.pdbx_description
1 polymer ?
#
loop_
_entity_poly.entity_id
_entity_poly.type
_entity_poly.pdbx_seq_one_letter_code
_entity_poly.pdbx_strand_id
1 'polypeptide(L)'
;MKARATSAASLRALAAGALVLALAAPSAAAARDTLTIGITQYPSTLHPSIESMAAKSYVHGFTLRPITVHDAEWKVVCMLCERLPTIENGDAVPETAPNGNQGIAVTYRLRAEAAWGDGTPITADDILFAWEAGREAATGIGPAELYRSLHRITVIDARTFTLHFDKLTFEYNAINELRPLPAHLERAIWQADPRAYRTRTLYDREPARPGLWSGPYRVVATQAGASVTLERNPAWRGREPAFRRIVIRTVENTAALEANLLAGQVDMIAGELGLPLDQALALERRAATRFRFHIQPGLVYEHIDLNLDLPALADRRVREALVRAIDRDQIVQRLFEGRVPVAHSFVNPLDRMHDPALPRIPFDPEGARRLLEE
;
A
#
# COMPACT_ATOMS: atom_id res chain seq x y z
N MET A 1 2.12 105.27 -0.43
CA MET A 1 1.37 105.63 -1.66
C MET A 1 0.71 104.39 -2.22
N LYS A 2 -0.60 104.50 -2.22
CA LYS A 2 -1.58 103.90 -3.18
C LYS A 2 -1.36 102.44 -3.62
N ALA A 3 -2.19 101.53 -3.16
CA ALA A 3 -3.53 101.14 -3.64
C ALA A 3 -3.37 100.07 -4.79
N ARG A 4 -3.99 99.03 -4.83
CA ARG A 4 -5.42 98.66 -4.87
C ARG A 4 -5.63 97.15 -4.79
N ALA A 5 -6.66 96.79 -4.14
CA ALA A 5 -7.33 95.52 -4.18
C ALA A 5 -7.84 95.12 -5.57
N THR A 6 -7.94 93.83 -5.85
CA THR A 6 -9.09 93.24 -6.59
C THR A 6 -9.28 91.77 -6.18
N SER A 7 -10.40 91.52 -5.78
CA SER A 7 -11.25 90.36 -5.61
C SER A 7 -11.26 89.47 -6.85
N ALA A 8 -11.33 88.15 -6.70
CA ALA A 8 -12.15 87.27 -7.54
C ALA A 8 -12.26 85.89 -6.90
N ALA A 9 -13.39 85.62 -6.46
CA ALA A 9 -14.28 84.51 -6.90
C ALA A 9 -13.82 83.07 -6.72
N SER A 10 -14.43 82.53 -5.74
CA SER A 10 -14.56 81.08 -5.50
C SER A 10 -15.10 80.29 -6.69
N LEU A 11 -14.39 79.27 -7.10
CA LEU A 11 -14.97 78.15 -7.85
C LEU A 11 -14.78 76.83 -7.04
N ARG A 12 -15.91 76.36 -6.50
CA ARG A 12 -16.03 75.03 -5.90
C ARG A 12 -16.10 74.03 -7.06
N ALA A 13 -15.05 73.24 -7.25
CA ALA A 13 -15.09 72.02 -8.08
C ALA A 13 -15.46 70.86 -7.17
N LEU A 14 -16.66 70.31 -7.32
CA LEU A 14 -17.07 69.02 -6.80
C LEU A 14 -16.31 67.91 -7.56
N ALA A 15 -15.31 67.29 -6.90
CA ALA A 15 -14.73 66.05 -7.37
C ALA A 15 -15.64 64.90 -6.94
N ALA A 16 -16.44 64.35 -7.86
CA ALA A 16 -17.19 63.12 -7.68
C ALA A 16 -16.19 61.95 -7.66
N GLY A 17 -15.89 61.44 -6.46
CA GLY A 17 -15.10 60.21 -6.30
C GLY A 17 -15.93 58.99 -6.74
N ALA A 18 -15.64 58.49 -7.91
CA ALA A 18 -16.14 57.18 -8.34
C ALA A 18 -15.41 56.09 -7.52
N LEU A 19 -16.09 55.55 -6.50
CA LEU A 19 -15.66 54.38 -5.76
C LEU A 19 -15.83 53.15 -6.67
N VAL A 20 -14.77 52.74 -7.33
CA VAL A 20 -14.71 51.47 -8.07
C VAL A 20 -14.68 50.34 -7.04
N LEU A 21 -15.86 49.79 -6.73
CA LEU A 21 -15.97 48.50 -6.07
C LEU A 21 -15.41 47.44 -7.05
N ALA A 22 -14.14 47.07 -6.92
CA ALA A 22 -13.61 45.86 -7.53
C ALA A 22 -14.32 44.69 -6.88
N LEU A 23 -15.33 44.14 -7.52
CA LEU A 23 -15.86 42.82 -7.23
C LEU A 23 -14.70 41.82 -7.42
N ALA A 24 -14.06 41.48 -6.29
CA ALA A 24 -13.19 40.33 -6.25
C ALA A 24 -14.05 39.09 -6.59
N ALA A 25 -14.02 38.67 -7.86
CA ALA A 25 -14.56 37.37 -8.23
C ALA A 25 -13.94 36.35 -7.27
N PRO A 26 -14.70 35.40 -6.70
CA PRO A 26 -14.13 34.36 -5.90
C PRO A 26 -13.10 33.64 -6.80
N SER A 27 -11.83 33.79 -6.47
CA SER A 27 -10.77 32.98 -7.08
C SER A 27 -11.19 31.55 -6.87
N ALA A 28 -11.59 30.86 -7.95
CA ALA A 28 -11.78 29.43 -7.90
C ALA A 28 -10.50 28.87 -7.29
N ALA A 29 -10.60 28.30 -6.08
CA ALA A 29 -9.46 27.72 -5.40
C ALA A 29 -8.82 26.77 -6.40
N ALA A 30 -7.64 27.14 -6.91
CA ALA A 30 -6.92 26.32 -7.85
C ALA A 30 -6.82 24.93 -7.23
N ALA A 31 -7.38 23.93 -7.92
CA ALA A 31 -7.38 22.56 -7.44
C ALA A 31 -5.95 22.24 -7.02
N ARG A 32 -5.75 21.82 -5.77
CA ARG A 32 -4.41 21.48 -5.26
C ARG A 32 -3.85 20.39 -6.15
N ASP A 33 -2.73 20.68 -6.80
CA ASP A 33 -2.10 19.78 -7.75
C ASP A 33 -1.12 18.80 -7.05
N THR A 34 -0.91 18.99 -5.75
CA THR A 34 -0.07 18.17 -4.89
C THR A 34 -0.87 17.57 -3.74
N LEU A 35 -0.71 16.27 -3.52
CA LEU A 35 -1.23 15.54 -2.37
C LEU A 35 -0.08 15.19 -1.41
N THR A 36 -0.16 15.59 -0.15
CA THR A 36 0.79 15.20 0.90
C THR A 36 0.17 14.13 1.79
N ILE A 37 0.74 12.93 1.77
CA ILE A 37 0.34 11.80 2.60
C ILE A 37 1.31 11.68 3.77
N GLY A 38 0.80 11.71 5.00
CA GLY A 38 1.59 11.54 6.22
C GLY A 38 1.62 10.09 6.68
N ILE A 39 2.81 9.60 7.00
CA ILE A 39 3.06 8.28 7.59
C ILE A 39 4.08 8.38 8.71
N THR A 40 4.12 7.40 9.63
CA THR A 40 5.03 7.39 10.78
C THR A 40 6.33 6.63 10.57
N GLN A 41 6.52 6.02 9.40
CA GLN A 41 7.72 5.21 9.12
C GLN A 41 8.27 5.54 7.73
N TYR A 42 9.60 5.71 7.63
CA TYR A 42 10.29 5.84 6.35
C TYR A 42 10.73 4.45 5.84
N PRO A 43 10.60 4.14 4.54
CA PRO A 43 11.07 2.87 3.99
C PRO A 43 12.61 2.77 4.04
N SER A 44 13.15 1.64 4.52
CA SER A 44 14.61 1.37 4.56
C SER A 44 15.19 1.19 3.17
N THR A 45 14.39 0.71 2.23
CA THR A 45 14.72 0.49 0.82
C THR A 45 13.50 0.75 -0.06
N LEU A 46 13.72 1.15 -1.30
CA LEU A 46 12.67 1.25 -2.31
C LEU A 46 12.65 0.06 -3.27
N HIS A 47 13.54 -0.93 -3.11
CA HIS A 47 13.50 -2.15 -3.91
C HIS A 47 12.20 -2.95 -3.66
N PRO A 48 11.45 -3.36 -4.68
CA PRO A 48 10.11 -3.95 -4.50
C PRO A 48 10.10 -5.23 -3.66
N SER A 49 11.11 -6.04 -3.72
CA SER A 49 11.14 -7.38 -3.13
C SER A 49 12.23 -7.61 -2.07
N ILE A 50 13.07 -6.62 -1.74
CA ILE A 50 14.02 -6.66 -0.64
C ILE A 50 13.36 -6.04 0.58
N GLU A 51 13.34 -6.74 1.72
CA GLU A 51 12.67 -6.35 2.98
C GLU A 51 11.17 -6.03 2.82
N SER A 52 10.34 -6.70 3.59
CA SER A 52 8.91 -6.41 3.62
C SER A 52 8.63 -5.28 4.61
N MET A 53 8.12 -4.14 4.14
CA MET A 53 7.77 -2.99 4.97
C MET A 53 6.47 -2.34 4.51
N ALA A 54 5.58 -2.04 5.45
CA ALA A 54 4.34 -1.30 5.16
C ALA A 54 4.64 0.07 4.51
N ALA A 55 5.67 0.78 4.95
CA ALA A 55 6.07 2.07 4.38
C ALA A 55 6.33 2.04 2.87
N LYS A 56 6.89 0.92 2.34
CA LYS A 56 7.08 0.76 0.89
C LYS A 56 5.76 0.66 0.13
N SER A 57 4.75 0.04 0.73
CA SER A 57 3.44 -0.13 0.08
C SER A 57 2.80 1.20 -0.27
N TYR A 58 3.02 2.25 0.53
CA TYR A 58 2.55 3.61 0.23
C TYR A 58 3.25 4.23 -0.99
N VAL A 59 4.51 3.88 -1.23
CA VAL A 59 5.25 4.32 -2.43
C VAL A 59 4.86 3.44 -3.62
N HIS A 60 4.92 2.12 -3.45
CA HIS A 60 4.74 1.15 -4.53
C HIS A 60 3.31 1.13 -5.08
N GLY A 61 2.29 1.39 -4.25
CA GLY A 61 0.89 1.51 -4.70
C GLY A 61 0.71 2.56 -5.81
N PHE A 62 1.54 3.60 -5.80
CA PHE A 62 1.54 4.64 -6.82
C PHE A 62 2.54 4.40 -7.96
N THR A 63 3.67 3.74 -7.68
CA THR A 63 4.82 3.73 -8.58
C THR A 63 5.06 2.40 -9.29
N LEU A 64 4.49 1.30 -8.81
CA LEU A 64 4.66 -0.03 -9.39
C LEU A 64 3.33 -0.66 -9.77
N ARG A 65 3.41 -1.63 -10.67
CA ARG A 65 2.29 -2.50 -11.05
C ARG A 65 2.74 -3.95 -10.93
N PRO A 66 2.15 -4.74 -10.02
CA PRO A 66 2.33 -6.19 -10.00
C PRO A 66 1.57 -6.84 -11.16
N ILE A 67 1.83 -8.12 -11.41
CA ILE A 67 1.11 -8.88 -12.44
C ILE A 67 -0.34 -9.06 -12.04
N THR A 68 -0.58 -9.50 -10.80
CA THR A 68 -1.91 -9.59 -10.18
C THR A 68 -1.97 -8.80 -8.88
N VAL A 69 -3.17 -8.46 -8.43
CA VAL A 69 -3.42 -7.78 -7.16
C VAL A 69 -4.78 -8.21 -6.62
N HIS A 70 -4.99 -8.07 -5.30
CA HIS A 70 -6.33 -8.16 -4.74
C HIS A 70 -7.01 -6.79 -4.84
N ASP A 71 -8.27 -6.78 -5.30
CA ASP A 71 -9.11 -5.58 -5.33
C ASP A 71 -9.68 -5.26 -3.93
N ALA A 72 -10.57 -4.26 -3.85
CA ALA A 72 -11.18 -3.85 -2.57
C ALA A 72 -12.11 -4.92 -1.97
N GLU A 73 -12.57 -5.86 -2.77
CA GLU A 73 -13.39 -7.02 -2.38
C GLU A 73 -12.54 -8.29 -2.18
N TRP A 74 -11.22 -8.15 -2.08
CA TRP A 74 -10.24 -9.23 -1.92
C TRP A 74 -10.25 -10.29 -3.01
N LYS A 75 -10.71 -9.93 -4.22
CA LYS A 75 -10.63 -10.80 -5.39
C LYS A 75 -9.32 -10.56 -6.13
N VAL A 76 -8.69 -11.67 -6.57
CA VAL A 76 -7.51 -11.58 -7.43
C VAL A 76 -7.89 -11.04 -8.80
N VAL A 77 -7.26 -9.98 -9.23
CA VAL A 77 -7.48 -9.36 -10.55
C VAL A 77 -6.15 -9.12 -11.27
N CYS A 78 -6.19 -9.13 -12.60
CA CYS A 78 -5.04 -8.76 -13.43
C CYS A 78 -4.75 -7.27 -13.36
N MET A 79 -3.48 -6.92 -13.14
CA MET A 79 -3.00 -5.54 -13.25
C MET A 79 -2.09 -5.34 -14.48
N LEU A 80 -1.05 -6.14 -14.63
CA LEU A 80 -0.20 -6.16 -15.82
C LEU A 80 -0.59 -7.24 -16.83
N CYS A 81 -1.37 -8.26 -16.45
CA CYS A 81 -1.82 -9.29 -17.37
C CYS A 81 -3.09 -8.90 -18.13
N GLU A 82 -3.33 -9.50 -19.29
CA GLU A 82 -4.53 -9.29 -20.11
C GLU A 82 -5.77 -9.91 -19.46
N ARG A 83 -5.64 -11.14 -18.93
CA ARG A 83 -6.68 -11.86 -18.19
C ARG A 83 -6.07 -12.72 -17.09
N LEU A 84 -6.87 -13.01 -16.06
CA LEU A 84 -6.44 -13.89 -14.97
C LEU A 84 -6.44 -15.34 -15.46
N PRO A 85 -5.31 -16.06 -15.35
CA PRO A 85 -5.26 -17.47 -15.68
C PRO A 85 -6.09 -18.29 -14.70
N THR A 86 -6.91 -19.21 -15.22
CA THR A 86 -7.66 -20.17 -14.43
C THR A 86 -7.62 -21.56 -15.06
N ILE A 87 -7.97 -22.58 -14.28
CA ILE A 87 -8.10 -23.94 -14.80
C ILE A 87 -9.23 -23.99 -15.84
N GLU A 88 -10.32 -23.28 -15.59
CA GLU A 88 -11.51 -23.25 -16.44
C GLU A 88 -11.24 -22.61 -17.80
N ASN A 89 -10.37 -21.60 -17.87
CA ASN A 89 -10.04 -20.95 -19.15
C ASN A 89 -8.84 -21.58 -19.88
N GLY A 90 -8.23 -22.62 -19.27
CA GLY A 90 -7.13 -23.38 -19.84
C GLY A 90 -5.75 -22.73 -19.73
N ASP A 91 -5.64 -21.54 -19.12
CA ASP A 91 -4.35 -20.87 -18.92
C ASP A 91 -3.62 -21.39 -17.66
N ALA A 92 -4.29 -22.21 -16.82
CA ALA A 92 -3.69 -22.90 -15.70
C ALA A 92 -3.96 -24.41 -15.84
N VAL A 93 -2.89 -25.21 -15.87
CA VAL A 93 -2.96 -26.65 -16.14
C VAL A 93 -2.22 -27.40 -15.02
N PRO A 94 -2.90 -28.29 -14.28
CA PRO A 94 -2.22 -29.17 -13.34
C PRO A 94 -1.15 -30.03 -14.05
N GLU A 95 0.02 -30.14 -13.44
CA GLU A 95 1.13 -30.95 -13.96
C GLU A 95 1.82 -31.72 -12.84
N THR A 96 2.62 -32.73 -13.18
CA THR A 96 3.49 -33.40 -12.22
C THR A 96 4.81 -32.64 -12.12
N ALA A 97 5.12 -32.13 -10.96
CA ALA A 97 6.37 -31.42 -10.69
C ALA A 97 7.57 -32.39 -10.61
N PRO A 98 8.82 -31.90 -10.74
CA PRO A 98 10.02 -32.74 -10.67
C PRO A 98 10.21 -33.49 -9.35
N ASN A 99 9.62 -33.03 -8.27
CA ASN A 99 9.60 -33.68 -6.96
C ASN A 99 8.51 -34.75 -6.81
N GLY A 100 7.73 -35.03 -7.88
CA GLY A 100 6.65 -35.99 -7.90
C GLY A 100 5.30 -35.48 -7.34
N ASN A 101 5.25 -34.28 -6.87
CA ASN A 101 4.03 -33.65 -6.35
C ASN A 101 3.10 -33.22 -7.49
N GLN A 102 1.82 -33.06 -7.16
CA GLN A 102 0.89 -32.38 -8.04
C GLN A 102 1.18 -30.88 -8.01
N GLY A 103 1.76 -30.38 -9.08
CA GLY A 103 2.05 -28.98 -9.34
C GLY A 103 1.05 -28.35 -10.30
N ILE A 104 1.36 -27.14 -10.76
CA ILE A 104 0.54 -26.42 -11.73
C ILE A 104 1.39 -25.50 -12.60
N ALA A 105 1.10 -25.52 -13.91
CA ALA A 105 1.64 -24.58 -14.91
C ALA A 105 0.62 -23.46 -15.14
N VAL A 106 1.02 -22.19 -14.93
CA VAL A 106 0.13 -21.03 -15.03
C VAL A 106 0.68 -20.05 -16.06
N THR A 107 -0.05 -19.84 -17.14
CA THR A 107 0.38 -19.02 -18.28
C THR A 107 -0.20 -17.62 -18.19
N TYR A 108 0.66 -16.63 -18.17
CA TYR A 108 0.31 -15.21 -18.17
C TYR A 108 0.67 -14.56 -19.50
N ARG A 109 -0.17 -13.61 -19.92
CA ARG A 109 0.12 -12.72 -21.04
C ARG A 109 0.08 -11.28 -20.56
N LEU A 110 1.21 -10.57 -20.71
CA LEU A 110 1.32 -9.15 -20.33
C LEU A 110 0.57 -8.26 -21.31
N ARG A 111 0.00 -7.19 -20.80
CA ARG A 111 -0.64 -6.14 -21.62
C ARG A 111 0.36 -5.52 -22.56
N ALA A 112 -0.06 -5.23 -23.79
CA ALA A 112 0.82 -4.66 -24.81
C ALA A 112 1.34 -3.25 -24.45
N GLU A 113 0.54 -2.49 -23.69
CA GLU A 113 0.86 -1.15 -23.23
C GLU A 113 1.71 -1.10 -21.96
N ALA A 114 2.02 -2.26 -21.34
CA ALA A 114 2.83 -2.31 -20.14
C ALA A 114 4.26 -1.84 -20.41
N ALA A 115 4.68 -0.77 -19.73
CA ALA A 115 5.99 -0.18 -19.91
C ALA A 115 6.56 0.36 -18.59
N TRP A 116 7.87 0.39 -18.52
CA TRP A 116 8.63 1.13 -17.52
C TRP A 116 8.54 2.64 -17.79
N GLY A 117 8.87 3.45 -16.79
CA GLY A 117 8.74 4.91 -16.87
C GLY A 117 9.70 5.61 -17.82
N ASP A 118 10.65 4.91 -18.41
CA ASP A 118 11.50 5.36 -19.49
C ASP A 118 10.96 4.98 -20.89
N GLY A 119 9.81 4.29 -20.91
CA GLY A 119 9.16 3.82 -22.12
C GLY A 119 9.59 2.42 -22.57
N THR A 120 10.55 1.79 -21.91
CA THR A 120 10.94 0.40 -22.19
C THR A 120 9.77 -0.54 -21.92
N PRO A 121 9.36 -1.43 -22.85
CA PRO A 121 8.30 -2.39 -22.61
C PRO A 121 8.63 -3.32 -21.44
N ILE A 122 7.61 -3.64 -20.62
CA ILE A 122 7.72 -4.72 -19.63
C ILE A 122 7.54 -6.05 -20.35
N THR A 123 8.48 -6.96 -20.17
CA THR A 123 8.52 -8.23 -20.90
C THR A 123 8.63 -9.43 -19.96
N ALA A 124 8.49 -10.63 -20.53
CA ALA A 124 8.73 -11.88 -19.82
C ALA A 124 10.18 -11.98 -19.27
N ASP A 125 11.14 -11.26 -19.85
CA ASP A 125 12.52 -11.21 -19.37
C ASP A 125 12.64 -10.49 -18.02
N ASP A 126 11.81 -9.48 -17.75
CA ASP A 126 11.74 -8.80 -16.46
C ASP A 126 11.21 -9.73 -15.35
N ILE A 127 10.32 -10.65 -15.71
CA ILE A 127 9.78 -11.68 -14.80
C ILE A 127 10.83 -12.77 -14.56
N LEU A 128 11.48 -13.23 -15.63
CA LEU A 128 12.56 -14.22 -15.56
C LEU A 128 13.71 -13.70 -14.69
N PHE A 129 14.12 -12.45 -14.90
CA PHE A 129 15.16 -11.83 -14.11
C PHE A 129 14.78 -11.70 -12.61
N ALA A 130 13.55 -11.29 -12.32
CA ALA A 130 13.05 -11.21 -10.94
C ALA A 130 13.12 -12.57 -10.24
N TRP A 131 12.78 -13.66 -10.96
CA TRP A 131 12.86 -15.01 -10.45
C TRP A 131 14.31 -15.49 -10.27
N GLU A 132 15.19 -15.27 -11.24
CA GLU A 132 16.62 -15.60 -11.15
C GLU A 132 17.25 -14.93 -9.94
N ALA A 133 17.05 -13.63 -9.78
CA ALA A 133 17.57 -12.86 -8.65
C ALA A 133 16.96 -13.29 -7.31
N GLY A 134 15.67 -13.64 -7.28
CA GLY A 134 14.97 -14.09 -6.08
C GLY A 134 15.37 -15.49 -5.60
N ARG A 135 15.90 -16.34 -6.48
CA ARG A 135 16.45 -17.67 -6.11
C ARG A 135 17.84 -17.58 -5.46
N GLU A 136 18.55 -16.50 -5.66
CA GLU A 136 19.85 -16.26 -5.05
C GLU A 136 19.66 -15.66 -3.64
N ALA A 137 19.81 -16.50 -2.61
CA ALA A 137 19.57 -16.10 -1.22
C ALA A 137 20.38 -14.87 -0.78
N ALA A 138 21.55 -14.64 -1.37
CA ALA A 138 22.43 -13.54 -1.02
C ALA A 138 21.84 -12.17 -1.41
N THR A 139 20.87 -12.10 -2.31
CA THR A 139 20.22 -10.85 -2.74
C THR A 139 19.30 -10.27 -1.66
N GLY A 140 18.81 -11.09 -0.74
CA GLY A 140 17.81 -10.69 0.26
C GLY A 140 16.40 -10.48 -0.31
N ILE A 141 16.15 -10.91 -1.55
CA ILE A 141 14.82 -10.87 -2.17
C ILE A 141 13.90 -11.92 -1.51
N GLY A 142 12.68 -11.55 -1.18
CA GLY A 142 11.68 -12.39 -0.55
C GLY A 142 10.31 -12.28 -1.24
N PRO A 143 9.37 -13.15 -0.86
CA PRO A 143 9.49 -14.28 0.07
C PRO A 143 10.19 -15.50 -0.55
N ALA A 144 11.15 -16.07 0.17
CA ALA A 144 11.98 -17.17 -0.35
C ALA A 144 11.17 -18.44 -0.72
N GLU A 145 10.03 -18.67 -0.10
CA GLU A 145 9.16 -19.82 -0.41
C GLU A 145 8.60 -19.75 -1.83
N LEU A 146 8.17 -18.58 -2.26
CA LEU A 146 7.68 -18.35 -3.63
C LEU A 146 8.75 -18.77 -4.65
N TYR A 147 9.98 -18.29 -4.47
CA TYR A 147 11.09 -18.58 -5.41
C TYR A 147 11.56 -20.03 -5.36
N ARG A 148 11.33 -20.75 -4.26
CA ARG A 148 11.59 -22.20 -4.16
C ARG A 148 10.49 -23.03 -4.81
N SER A 149 9.22 -22.68 -4.58
CA SER A 149 8.07 -23.39 -5.13
C SER A 149 7.93 -23.20 -6.65
N LEU A 150 8.37 -22.04 -7.17
CA LEU A 150 8.45 -21.78 -8.61
C LEU A 150 9.74 -22.38 -9.18
N HIS A 151 9.66 -23.64 -9.64
CA HIS A 151 10.83 -24.39 -10.07
C HIS A 151 11.30 -24.07 -11.48
N ARG A 152 10.43 -23.52 -12.33
CA ARG A 152 10.75 -23.16 -13.73
C ARG A 152 9.85 -22.04 -14.24
N ILE A 153 10.42 -21.18 -15.09
CA ILE A 153 9.68 -20.24 -15.95
C ILE A 153 9.95 -20.63 -17.40
N THR A 154 8.90 -20.80 -18.19
CA THR A 154 8.99 -20.97 -19.64
C THR A 154 8.60 -19.67 -20.32
N VAL A 155 9.53 -19.02 -21.00
CA VAL A 155 9.25 -17.84 -21.83
C VAL A 155 8.79 -18.34 -23.20
N ILE A 156 7.56 -17.98 -23.60
CA ILE A 156 6.96 -18.36 -24.88
C ILE A 156 7.25 -17.27 -25.92
N ASP A 157 7.01 -16.04 -25.55
CA ASP A 157 7.34 -14.84 -26.34
C ASP A 157 7.64 -13.66 -25.41
N ALA A 158 7.90 -12.47 -25.96
CA ALA A 158 8.24 -11.28 -25.16
C ALA A 158 7.17 -10.90 -24.11
N ARG A 159 5.91 -11.32 -24.26
CA ARG A 159 4.81 -10.98 -23.35
C ARG A 159 4.13 -12.19 -22.72
N THR A 160 4.45 -13.41 -23.17
CA THR A 160 3.79 -14.63 -22.72
C THR A 160 4.81 -15.54 -22.04
N PHE A 161 4.50 -15.95 -20.83
CA PHE A 161 5.34 -16.87 -20.04
C PHE A 161 4.48 -17.80 -19.20
N THR A 162 5.02 -18.96 -18.86
CA THR A 162 4.38 -19.94 -17.98
C THR A 162 5.21 -20.10 -16.72
N LEU A 163 4.57 -19.97 -15.57
CA LEU A 163 5.13 -20.25 -14.25
C LEU A 163 4.81 -21.70 -13.88
N HIS A 164 5.82 -22.49 -13.50
CA HIS A 164 5.67 -23.90 -13.11
C HIS A 164 5.92 -24.05 -11.62
N PHE A 165 4.84 -24.25 -10.84
CA PHE A 165 4.90 -24.44 -9.40
C PHE A 165 4.96 -25.93 -9.03
N ASP A 166 5.68 -26.25 -7.96
CA ASP A 166 5.89 -27.62 -7.48
C ASP A 166 4.71 -28.17 -6.67
N LYS A 167 3.71 -27.33 -6.36
CA LYS A 167 2.46 -27.74 -5.72
C LYS A 167 1.27 -26.92 -6.23
N LEU A 168 0.12 -27.58 -6.35
CA LEU A 168 -1.15 -26.92 -6.60
C LEU A 168 -1.66 -26.31 -5.28
N THR A 169 -1.84 -25.00 -5.24
CA THR A 169 -2.44 -24.28 -4.12
C THR A 169 -3.75 -23.64 -4.56
N PHE A 170 -4.56 -23.25 -3.59
CA PHE A 170 -5.82 -22.57 -3.88
C PHE A 170 -5.62 -21.20 -4.58
N GLU A 171 -4.53 -20.49 -4.23
CA GLU A 171 -4.18 -19.19 -4.79
C GLU A 171 -3.14 -19.28 -5.92
N TYR A 172 -3.15 -20.38 -6.69
CA TYR A 172 -2.17 -20.63 -7.74
C TYR A 172 -1.98 -19.49 -8.74
N ASN A 173 -2.97 -18.62 -8.90
CA ASN A 173 -2.94 -17.49 -9.83
C ASN A 173 -2.80 -16.10 -9.14
N ALA A 174 -2.59 -16.06 -7.83
CA ALA A 174 -2.31 -14.86 -7.07
C ALA A 174 -0.79 -14.66 -6.94
N ILE A 175 -0.17 -14.01 -7.92
CA ILE A 175 1.29 -13.83 -7.99
C ILE A 175 1.75 -12.39 -7.73
N ASN A 176 1.04 -11.68 -6.86
CA ASN A 176 1.36 -10.30 -6.47
C ASN A 176 2.75 -10.11 -5.85
N GLU A 177 3.34 -11.16 -5.29
CA GLU A 177 4.69 -11.14 -4.72
C GLU A 177 5.81 -11.36 -5.76
N LEU A 178 5.52 -11.96 -6.92
CA LEU A 178 6.45 -12.02 -8.04
C LEU A 178 6.38 -10.70 -8.83
N ARG A 179 7.13 -9.72 -8.38
CA ARG A 179 7.14 -8.38 -8.97
C ARG A 179 8.16 -8.29 -10.07
N PRO A 180 7.81 -7.78 -11.27
CA PRO A 180 8.77 -7.55 -12.33
C PRO A 180 9.92 -6.66 -11.86
N LEU A 181 11.14 -6.96 -12.27
CA LEU A 181 12.31 -6.10 -12.08
C LEU A 181 12.82 -5.63 -13.44
N PRO A 182 13.21 -4.36 -13.61
CA PRO A 182 13.67 -3.82 -14.89
C PRO A 182 15.02 -4.44 -15.30
N ALA A 183 14.97 -5.53 -16.05
CA ALA A 183 16.15 -6.31 -16.44
C ALA A 183 17.19 -5.43 -17.18
N HIS A 184 16.73 -4.48 -18.00
CA HIS A 184 17.59 -3.55 -18.74
C HIS A 184 18.41 -2.60 -17.84
N LEU A 185 18.01 -2.43 -16.56
CA LEU A 185 18.73 -1.59 -15.59
C LEU A 185 19.44 -2.39 -14.51
N GLU A 186 18.79 -3.41 -13.97
CA GLU A 186 19.20 -4.09 -12.74
C GLU A 186 20.00 -5.39 -12.99
N ARG A 187 19.79 -6.09 -14.13
CA ARG A 187 20.41 -7.40 -14.39
C ARG A 187 21.94 -7.33 -14.39
N ALA A 188 22.53 -6.32 -15.02
CA ALA A 188 23.98 -6.16 -15.06
C ALA A 188 24.59 -5.91 -13.68
N ILE A 189 23.89 -5.18 -12.82
CA ILE A 189 24.31 -4.90 -11.44
C ILE A 189 24.30 -6.19 -10.61
N TRP A 190 23.23 -6.97 -10.75
CA TRP A 190 23.08 -8.27 -10.08
C TRP A 190 24.15 -9.26 -10.56
N GLN A 191 24.36 -9.40 -11.87
CA GLN A 191 25.33 -10.32 -12.44
C GLN A 191 26.78 -10.00 -12.04
N ALA A 192 27.10 -8.71 -11.87
CA ALA A 192 28.43 -8.27 -11.45
C ALA A 192 28.76 -8.77 -10.03
N ASP A 193 27.81 -8.76 -9.11
CA ASP A 193 27.98 -9.27 -7.74
C ASP A 193 26.62 -9.51 -7.07
N PRO A 194 26.06 -10.71 -7.16
CA PRO A 194 24.77 -11.04 -6.53
C PRO A 194 24.73 -10.79 -5.02
N ARG A 195 25.85 -10.96 -4.32
CA ARG A 195 25.94 -10.76 -2.85
C ARG A 195 25.86 -9.29 -2.47
N ALA A 196 26.38 -8.41 -3.32
CA ALA A 196 26.32 -6.98 -3.09
C ALA A 196 25.05 -6.33 -3.68
N TYR A 197 24.23 -7.08 -4.40
CA TYR A 197 23.05 -6.55 -5.08
C TYR A 197 22.13 -5.75 -4.15
N ARG A 198 21.88 -6.28 -2.94
CA ARG A 198 21.06 -5.62 -1.91
C ARG A 198 21.45 -4.17 -1.63
N THR A 199 22.74 -3.84 -1.72
CA THR A 199 23.27 -2.50 -1.44
C THR A 199 23.60 -1.71 -2.71
N ARG A 200 23.48 -2.34 -3.88
CA ARG A 200 23.84 -1.75 -5.19
C ARG A 200 22.67 -1.48 -6.09
N THR A 201 21.49 -1.97 -5.76
CA THR A 201 20.27 -1.74 -6.55
C THR A 201 20.04 -0.26 -6.80
N LEU A 202 19.63 0.08 -8.00
CA LEU A 202 19.31 1.47 -8.39
C LEU A 202 18.08 2.00 -7.67
N TYR A 203 17.21 1.15 -7.18
CA TYR A 203 16.06 1.56 -6.36
C TYR A 203 16.47 2.38 -5.14
N ASP A 204 17.66 2.13 -4.59
CA ASP A 204 18.18 2.84 -3.42
C ASP A 204 19.26 3.86 -3.78
N ARG A 205 20.05 3.59 -4.83
CA ARG A 205 21.15 4.47 -5.23
C ARG A 205 20.73 5.62 -6.15
N GLU A 206 19.78 5.35 -7.05
CA GLU A 206 19.30 6.29 -8.05
C GLU A 206 17.78 6.21 -8.22
N PRO A 207 16.99 6.35 -7.12
CA PRO A 207 15.54 6.12 -7.16
C PRO A 207 14.78 7.03 -8.12
N ALA A 208 15.36 8.13 -8.54
CA ALA A 208 14.77 9.03 -9.52
C ALA A 208 14.87 8.54 -10.99
N ARG A 209 15.53 7.40 -11.26
CA ARG A 209 15.57 6.82 -12.61
C ARG A 209 14.17 6.41 -13.07
N PRO A 210 13.69 6.93 -14.21
CA PRO A 210 12.32 6.65 -14.68
C PRO A 210 12.06 5.16 -14.90
N GLY A 211 13.00 4.43 -15.47
CA GLY A 211 12.89 3.02 -15.83
C GLY A 211 12.75 2.05 -14.65
N LEU A 212 12.82 2.51 -13.40
CA LEU A 212 12.54 1.70 -12.22
C LEU A 212 11.03 1.59 -11.90
N TRP A 213 10.19 2.42 -12.49
CA TRP A 213 8.80 2.61 -12.09
C TRP A 213 7.84 2.31 -13.22
N SER A 214 6.82 1.52 -12.94
CA SER A 214 5.82 1.08 -13.93
C SER A 214 4.40 1.59 -13.67
N GLY A 215 4.22 2.34 -12.59
CA GLY A 215 2.91 2.86 -12.16
C GLY A 215 2.54 4.23 -12.75
N PRO A 216 1.39 4.80 -12.33
CA PRO A 216 0.93 6.13 -12.76
C PRO A 216 1.82 7.27 -12.27
N TYR A 217 2.61 7.02 -11.24
CA TYR A 217 3.62 7.94 -10.72
C TYR A 217 4.99 7.28 -10.73
N ARG A 218 6.04 8.10 -10.69
CA ARG A 218 7.44 7.68 -10.51
C ARG A 218 8.08 8.49 -9.40
N VAL A 219 9.07 7.92 -8.72
CA VAL A 219 9.88 8.68 -7.77
C VAL A 219 10.73 9.69 -8.53
N VAL A 220 10.77 10.93 -8.05
CA VAL A 220 11.61 12.00 -8.60
C VAL A 220 12.59 12.57 -7.61
N ALA A 221 12.32 12.42 -6.30
CA ALA A 221 13.23 12.82 -5.25
C ALA A 221 12.98 12.02 -3.97
N THR A 222 14.03 11.80 -3.19
CA THR A 222 13.97 11.25 -1.84
C THR A 222 14.75 12.17 -0.90
N GLN A 223 14.19 12.37 0.29
CA GLN A 223 14.89 12.97 1.41
C GLN A 223 14.91 11.92 2.52
N ALA A 224 16.08 11.34 2.76
CA ALA A 224 16.25 10.22 3.68
C ALA A 224 15.62 10.50 5.06
N GLY A 225 14.82 9.57 5.53
CA GLY A 225 14.10 9.68 6.80
C GLY A 225 12.93 10.68 6.81
N ALA A 226 12.73 11.49 5.76
CA ALA A 226 11.77 12.58 5.77
C ALA A 226 10.67 12.49 4.71
N SER A 227 11.02 12.21 3.45
CA SER A 227 9.99 12.16 2.39
C SER A 227 10.42 11.43 1.13
N VAL A 228 9.42 10.94 0.39
CA VAL A 228 9.53 10.47 -0.99
C VAL A 228 8.59 11.30 -1.85
N THR A 229 9.12 11.94 -2.88
CA THR A 229 8.34 12.76 -3.82
C THR A 229 8.11 12.01 -5.11
N LEU A 230 6.86 11.96 -5.51
CA LEU A 230 6.38 11.29 -6.72
C LEU A 230 5.82 12.33 -7.70
N GLU A 231 6.01 12.11 -8.99
CA GLU A 231 5.35 12.87 -10.06
C GLU A 231 4.69 11.92 -11.06
N ARG A 232 3.73 12.44 -11.84
CA ARG A 232 3.08 11.67 -12.90
C ARG A 232 4.14 11.03 -13.79
N ASN A 233 3.91 9.77 -14.13
CA ASN A 233 4.76 9.02 -15.02
C ASN A 233 4.34 9.27 -16.49
N PRO A 234 5.15 9.93 -17.33
CA PRO A 234 4.79 10.22 -18.73
C PRO A 234 4.60 8.97 -19.59
N ALA A 235 5.21 7.84 -19.19
CA ALA A 235 5.07 6.56 -19.90
C ALA A 235 3.77 5.81 -19.52
N TRP A 236 3.05 6.28 -18.50
CA TRP A 236 1.80 5.64 -18.07
C TRP A 236 0.70 5.74 -19.14
N ARG A 237 0.03 4.61 -19.44
CA ARG A 237 -1.03 4.51 -20.46
C ARG A 237 -2.41 4.18 -19.89
N GLY A 238 -2.54 4.10 -18.56
CA GLY A 238 -3.82 3.91 -17.89
C GLY A 238 -4.56 5.24 -17.65
N ARG A 239 -5.53 5.21 -16.72
CA ARG A 239 -6.29 6.42 -16.32
C ARG A 239 -5.32 7.51 -15.84
N GLU A 240 -5.56 8.74 -16.29
CA GLU A 240 -4.76 9.88 -15.88
C GLU A 240 -4.82 10.10 -14.35
N PRO A 241 -3.66 10.23 -13.69
CA PRO A 241 -3.61 10.50 -12.25
C PRO A 241 -4.18 11.88 -11.91
N ALA A 242 -4.94 11.97 -10.81
CA ALA A 242 -5.61 13.22 -10.40
C ALA A 242 -4.61 14.32 -10.00
N PHE A 243 -3.59 13.97 -9.22
CA PHE A 243 -2.58 14.93 -8.77
C PHE A 243 -1.37 14.93 -9.69
N ARG A 244 -0.73 16.06 -9.90
CA ARG A 244 0.54 16.14 -10.61
C ARG A 244 1.68 15.57 -9.77
N ARG A 245 1.63 15.81 -8.44
CA ARG A 245 2.65 15.42 -7.47
C ARG A 245 2.02 14.77 -6.25
N ILE A 246 2.71 13.77 -5.70
CA ILE A 246 2.42 13.19 -4.39
C ILE A 246 3.68 13.28 -3.54
N VAL A 247 3.54 13.72 -2.29
CA VAL A 247 4.62 13.71 -1.30
C VAL A 247 4.23 12.75 -0.19
N ILE A 248 4.99 11.68 -0.03
CA ILE A 248 4.86 10.78 1.12
C ILE A 248 5.82 11.30 2.17
N ARG A 249 5.27 11.91 3.22
CA ARG A 249 6.01 12.57 4.30
C ARG A 249 6.07 11.69 5.52
N THR A 250 7.26 11.43 6.02
CA THR A 250 7.44 10.75 7.31
C THR A 250 7.38 11.77 8.44
N VAL A 251 6.61 11.45 9.48
CA VAL A 251 6.45 12.26 10.68
C VAL A 251 6.74 11.37 11.88
N GLU A 252 7.48 11.88 12.84
CA GLU A 252 8.13 11.14 13.93
C GLU A 252 7.17 10.25 14.74
N ASN A 253 5.94 10.73 15.00
CA ASN A 253 4.96 10.01 15.80
C ASN A 253 3.52 10.45 15.46
N THR A 254 2.54 9.72 15.99
CA THR A 254 1.11 9.96 15.71
C THR A 254 0.61 11.32 16.20
N ALA A 255 1.10 11.83 17.32
CA ALA A 255 0.72 13.15 17.84
C ALA A 255 1.20 14.28 16.91
N ALA A 256 2.46 14.22 16.46
CA ALA A 256 2.99 15.14 15.47
C ALA A 256 2.29 14.98 14.11
N LEU A 257 1.94 13.76 13.72
CA LEU A 257 1.21 13.48 12.46
C LEU A 257 -0.18 14.15 12.49
N GLU A 258 -0.92 14.00 13.58
CA GLU A 258 -2.20 14.66 13.78
C GLU A 258 -2.06 16.20 13.76
N ALA A 259 -1.07 16.75 14.46
CA ALA A 259 -0.80 18.18 14.46
C ALA A 259 -0.50 18.72 13.05
N ASN A 260 0.28 17.99 12.24
CA ASN A 260 0.56 18.33 10.84
C ASN A 260 -0.72 18.29 9.96
N LEU A 261 -1.62 17.34 10.19
CA LEU A 261 -2.92 17.27 9.50
C LEU A 261 -3.77 18.50 9.87
N LEU A 262 -3.90 18.81 11.15
CA LEU A 262 -4.66 19.96 11.64
C LEU A 262 -4.10 21.30 11.14
N ALA A 263 -2.78 21.39 10.99
CA ALA A 263 -2.09 22.56 10.45
C ALA A 263 -2.12 22.66 8.91
N GLY A 264 -2.65 21.62 8.21
CA GLY A 264 -2.69 21.58 6.75
C GLY A 264 -1.33 21.32 6.08
N GLN A 265 -0.35 20.81 6.84
CA GLN A 265 0.97 20.37 6.32
C GLN A 265 0.92 18.97 5.72
N VAL A 266 -0.10 18.20 6.06
CA VAL A 266 -0.45 16.90 5.53
C VAL A 266 -1.92 16.97 5.11
N ASP A 267 -2.24 16.45 3.94
CA ASP A 267 -3.59 16.43 3.38
C ASP A 267 -4.35 15.15 3.76
N MET A 268 -3.62 14.05 3.94
CA MET A 268 -4.15 12.72 4.17
C MET A 268 -3.25 11.94 5.12
N ILE A 269 -3.87 11.25 6.06
CA ILE A 269 -3.25 10.18 6.85
C ILE A 269 -3.93 8.88 6.45
N ALA A 270 -3.18 7.83 6.22
CA ALA A 270 -3.72 6.57 5.71
C ALA A 270 -3.12 5.35 6.38
N GLY A 271 -3.98 4.37 6.65
CA GLY A 271 -3.67 3.00 6.98
C GLY A 271 -2.82 2.78 8.23
N GLU A 272 -2.11 1.69 8.22
CA GLU A 272 -1.37 1.12 9.34
C GLU A 272 -0.26 2.04 9.88
N LEU A 273 0.30 2.90 9.03
CA LEU A 273 1.34 3.86 9.42
C LEU A 273 0.77 5.25 9.72
N GLY A 274 -0.52 5.32 9.96
CA GLY A 274 -1.23 6.53 10.35
C GLY A 274 -1.55 6.59 11.83
N LEU A 275 -2.78 7.02 12.13
CA LEU A 275 -3.31 7.05 13.48
C LEU A 275 -3.90 5.68 13.85
N PRO A 276 -3.64 5.15 15.05
CA PRO A 276 -4.43 4.06 15.61
C PRO A 276 -5.93 4.39 15.62
N LEU A 277 -6.78 3.37 15.59
CA LEU A 277 -8.23 3.56 15.44
C LEU A 277 -8.83 4.42 16.56
N ASP A 278 -8.42 4.22 17.80
CA ASP A 278 -8.85 5.02 18.96
C ASP A 278 -8.50 6.51 18.82
N GLN A 279 -7.30 6.83 18.33
CA GLN A 279 -6.89 8.21 18.03
C GLN A 279 -7.68 8.78 16.84
N ALA A 280 -7.92 7.97 15.80
CA ALA A 280 -8.71 8.39 14.65
C ALA A 280 -10.16 8.70 15.05
N LEU A 281 -10.79 7.88 15.91
CA LEU A 281 -12.13 8.13 16.46
C LEU A 281 -12.15 9.39 17.36
N ALA A 282 -11.12 9.60 18.17
CA ALA A 282 -10.99 10.82 18.97
C ALA A 282 -10.88 12.07 18.09
N LEU A 283 -10.15 11.98 16.99
CA LEU A 283 -10.04 13.07 16.02
C LEU A 283 -11.36 13.29 15.27
N GLU A 284 -12.07 12.21 14.88
CA GLU A 284 -13.38 12.27 14.22
C GLU A 284 -14.38 13.09 15.06
N ARG A 285 -14.48 12.81 16.38
CA ARG A 285 -15.40 13.52 17.28
C ARG A 285 -15.20 15.05 17.30
N ARG A 286 -13.96 15.52 17.10
CA ARG A 286 -13.62 16.96 17.19
C ARG A 286 -13.40 17.64 15.84
N ALA A 287 -13.26 16.88 14.75
CA ALA A 287 -12.86 17.44 13.45
C ALA A 287 -13.63 16.85 12.24
N ALA A 288 -14.76 16.17 12.46
CA ALA A 288 -15.58 15.59 11.38
C ALA A 288 -16.08 16.62 10.34
N THR A 289 -16.18 17.89 10.72
CA THR A 289 -16.54 18.97 9.79
C THR A 289 -15.41 19.39 8.86
N ARG A 290 -14.15 19.08 9.23
CA ARG A 290 -12.96 19.44 8.44
C ARG A 290 -12.41 18.29 7.62
N PHE A 291 -12.54 17.05 8.11
CA PHE A 291 -11.96 15.86 7.51
C PHE A 291 -13.02 14.78 7.30
N ARG A 292 -12.85 14.01 6.25
CA ARG A 292 -13.62 12.79 6.02
C ARG A 292 -12.85 11.61 6.63
N PHE A 293 -13.52 10.86 7.47
CA PHE A 293 -13.00 9.61 8.03
C PHE A 293 -13.57 8.44 7.24
N HIS A 294 -12.69 7.55 6.82
CA HIS A 294 -13.04 6.33 6.09
C HIS A 294 -12.46 5.14 6.85
N ILE A 295 -13.32 4.43 7.57
CA ILE A 295 -12.95 3.24 8.35
C ILE A 295 -13.44 2.03 7.55
N GLN A 296 -12.50 1.19 7.17
CA GLN A 296 -12.77 0.00 6.36
C GLN A 296 -12.20 -1.24 7.05
N PRO A 297 -12.96 -2.34 7.14
CA PRO A 297 -12.43 -3.61 7.61
C PRO A 297 -11.23 -4.07 6.78
N GLY A 298 -10.24 -4.67 7.44
CA GLY A 298 -9.07 -5.27 6.82
C GLY A 298 -8.93 -6.73 7.21
N LEU A 299 -7.94 -7.43 6.65
CA LEU A 299 -7.66 -8.83 7.01
C LEU A 299 -6.85 -8.97 8.30
N VAL A 300 -6.23 -7.90 8.77
CA VAL A 300 -5.44 -7.88 10.00
C VAL A 300 -6.39 -7.99 11.20
N TYR A 301 -6.05 -8.84 12.16
CA TYR A 301 -6.76 -8.97 13.42
C TYR A 301 -5.78 -8.90 14.59
N GLU A 302 -6.22 -8.37 15.72
CA GLU A 302 -5.43 -8.33 16.94
C GLU A 302 -5.69 -9.59 17.76
N HIS A 303 -4.63 -10.18 18.28
CA HIS A 303 -4.69 -11.41 19.05
C HIS A 303 -3.60 -11.47 20.12
N ILE A 304 -3.70 -12.43 21.03
CA ILE A 304 -2.69 -12.75 22.02
C ILE A 304 -2.11 -14.10 21.67
N ASP A 305 -0.82 -14.13 21.37
CA ASP A 305 -0.06 -15.37 21.20
C ASP A 305 0.28 -15.99 22.56
N LEU A 306 0.05 -17.28 22.67
CA LEU A 306 0.33 -18.04 23.90
C LEU A 306 1.53 -18.97 23.66
N ASN A 307 2.57 -18.85 24.47
CA ASN A 307 3.71 -19.76 24.44
C ASN A 307 3.30 -21.12 25.03
N LEU A 308 3.07 -22.11 24.16
CA LEU A 308 2.65 -23.45 24.55
C LEU A 308 3.76 -24.30 25.19
N ASP A 309 5.01 -23.85 25.20
CA ASP A 309 6.11 -24.50 25.93
C ASP A 309 6.02 -24.26 27.44
N LEU A 310 5.19 -23.30 27.86
CA LEU A 310 4.89 -23.09 29.27
C LEU A 310 3.85 -24.13 29.73
N PRO A 311 4.14 -24.95 30.75
CA PRO A 311 3.24 -26.05 31.21
C PRO A 311 1.80 -25.59 31.45
N ALA A 312 1.60 -24.43 32.08
CA ALA A 312 0.28 -23.87 32.33
C ALA A 312 -0.47 -23.54 31.03
N LEU A 313 0.19 -23.06 30.00
CA LEU A 313 -0.43 -22.71 28.72
C LEU A 313 -0.50 -23.89 27.75
N ALA A 314 0.21 -24.99 28.01
CA ALA A 314 0.05 -26.25 27.29
C ALA A 314 -1.32 -26.91 27.55
N ASP A 315 -1.92 -26.68 28.73
CA ASP A 315 -3.26 -27.15 29.03
C ASP A 315 -4.32 -26.35 28.26
N ARG A 316 -5.15 -27.06 27.49
CA ARG A 316 -6.23 -26.46 26.70
C ARG A 316 -7.25 -25.73 27.58
N ARG A 317 -7.55 -26.26 28.77
CA ARG A 317 -8.54 -25.69 29.71
C ARG A 317 -8.12 -24.28 30.14
N VAL A 318 -6.83 -24.10 30.42
CA VAL A 318 -6.25 -22.76 30.74
C VAL A 318 -6.43 -21.78 29.59
N ARG A 319 -6.12 -22.20 28.37
CA ARG A 319 -6.29 -21.32 27.20
C ARG A 319 -7.76 -20.96 26.94
N GLU A 320 -8.66 -21.92 27.11
CA GLU A 320 -10.10 -21.69 26.98
C GLU A 320 -10.62 -20.76 28.10
N ALA A 321 -10.14 -20.93 29.32
CA ALA A 321 -10.46 -20.06 30.45
C ALA A 321 -10.03 -18.59 30.16
N LEU A 322 -8.83 -18.38 29.61
CA LEU A 322 -8.36 -17.05 29.23
C LEU A 322 -9.30 -16.38 28.21
N VAL A 323 -9.73 -17.11 27.18
CA VAL A 323 -10.67 -16.57 26.18
C VAL A 323 -12.01 -16.21 26.78
N ARG A 324 -12.55 -17.08 27.71
CA ARG A 324 -13.83 -16.85 28.40
C ARG A 324 -13.79 -15.70 29.40
N ALA A 325 -12.61 -15.42 29.97
CA ALA A 325 -12.43 -14.35 30.95
C ALA A 325 -12.37 -12.94 30.32
N ILE A 326 -12.19 -12.83 29.02
CA ILE A 326 -12.06 -11.52 28.32
C ILE A 326 -13.39 -11.13 27.66
N ASP A 327 -13.97 -10.02 28.11
CA ASP A 327 -15.15 -9.42 27.48
C ASP A 327 -14.75 -8.64 26.21
N ARG A 328 -14.64 -9.38 25.09
CA ARG A 328 -14.23 -8.82 23.80
C ARG A 328 -15.28 -7.87 23.21
N ASP A 329 -16.57 -8.13 23.46
CA ASP A 329 -17.65 -7.25 23.03
C ASP A 329 -17.57 -5.89 23.74
N GLN A 330 -17.29 -5.89 25.06
CA GLN A 330 -17.10 -4.66 25.81
C GLN A 330 -15.86 -3.86 25.32
N ILE A 331 -14.77 -4.55 24.98
CA ILE A 331 -13.57 -3.94 24.38
C ILE A 331 -13.96 -3.22 23.08
N VAL A 332 -14.64 -3.93 22.16
CA VAL A 332 -15.09 -3.36 20.88
C VAL A 332 -15.99 -2.15 21.11
N GLN A 333 -16.95 -2.23 22.04
CA GLN A 333 -17.86 -1.11 22.27
C GLN A 333 -17.17 0.09 22.93
N ARG A 334 -16.30 -0.12 23.91
CA ARG A 334 -15.69 0.96 24.69
C ARG A 334 -14.48 1.61 24.01
N LEU A 335 -13.63 0.81 23.37
CA LEU A 335 -12.42 1.33 22.73
C LEU A 335 -12.62 1.71 21.26
N PHE A 336 -13.48 0.96 20.56
CA PHE A 336 -13.65 1.12 19.11
C PHE A 336 -15.06 1.56 18.69
N GLU A 337 -15.91 1.92 19.66
CA GLU A 337 -17.26 2.43 19.41
C GLU A 337 -18.12 1.53 18.50
N GLY A 338 -17.87 0.21 18.56
CA GLY A 338 -18.54 -0.77 17.70
C GLY A 338 -18.11 -0.76 16.23
N ARG A 339 -17.05 -0.02 15.88
CA ARG A 339 -16.59 0.15 14.47
C ARG A 339 -15.88 -1.07 13.89
N VAL A 340 -15.48 -2.02 14.73
CA VAL A 340 -14.80 -3.25 14.33
C VAL A 340 -15.52 -4.46 14.91
N PRO A 341 -15.54 -5.61 14.22
CA PRO A 341 -16.12 -6.84 14.79
C PRO A 341 -15.15 -7.54 15.74
N VAL A 342 -15.69 -8.38 16.63
CA VAL A 342 -14.88 -9.33 17.39
C VAL A 342 -14.39 -10.43 16.45
N ALA A 343 -13.09 -10.72 16.45
CA ALA A 343 -12.52 -11.86 15.75
C ALA A 343 -12.81 -13.16 16.52
N HIS A 344 -13.62 -14.04 15.94
CA HIS A 344 -13.92 -15.37 16.49
C HIS A 344 -13.07 -16.46 15.85
N SER A 345 -12.33 -16.13 14.80
CA SER A 345 -11.43 -16.99 14.04
C SER A 345 -10.26 -16.17 13.54
N PHE A 346 -9.13 -16.82 13.24
CA PHE A 346 -8.03 -16.21 12.51
C PHE A 346 -8.35 -16.01 11.01
N VAL A 347 -9.41 -16.67 10.50
CA VAL A 347 -9.93 -16.43 9.15
C VAL A 347 -10.91 -15.28 9.20
N ASN A 348 -10.56 -14.17 8.57
CA ASN A 348 -11.37 -12.95 8.58
C ASN A 348 -12.69 -13.14 7.83
N PRO A 349 -13.80 -12.50 8.23
CA PRO A 349 -15.07 -12.53 7.50
C PRO A 349 -15.01 -12.03 6.04
N LEU A 350 -13.98 -11.27 5.67
CA LEU A 350 -13.74 -10.86 4.28
C LEU A 350 -13.08 -11.95 3.43
N ASP A 351 -12.51 -12.96 4.09
CA ASP A 351 -11.92 -14.10 3.41
C ASP A 351 -13.01 -15.08 2.98
N ARG A 352 -12.98 -15.53 1.74
CA ARG A 352 -13.92 -16.54 1.19
C ARG A 352 -13.87 -17.90 1.90
N MET A 353 -12.81 -18.18 2.66
CA MET A 353 -12.66 -19.40 3.47
C MET A 353 -13.29 -19.25 4.86
N HIS A 354 -13.85 -18.08 5.18
CA HIS A 354 -14.51 -17.85 6.45
C HIS A 354 -15.77 -18.71 6.59
N ASP A 355 -15.83 -19.48 7.67
CA ASP A 355 -17.02 -20.23 8.05
C ASP A 355 -17.83 -19.44 9.10
N PRO A 356 -18.99 -18.89 8.73
CA PRO A 356 -19.84 -18.16 9.68
C PRO A 356 -20.49 -19.05 10.75
N ALA A 357 -20.47 -20.39 10.57
CA ALA A 357 -21.02 -21.37 11.50
C ALA A 357 -20.01 -21.79 12.61
N LEU A 358 -18.79 -21.26 12.60
CA LEU A 358 -17.80 -21.57 13.63
C LEU A 358 -18.34 -21.26 15.04
N PRO A 359 -18.17 -22.20 16.01
CA PRO A 359 -18.58 -21.98 17.39
C PRO A 359 -17.89 -20.76 17.99
N ARG A 360 -18.67 -19.88 18.62
CA ARG A 360 -18.15 -18.71 19.33
C ARG A 360 -17.93 -19.06 20.79
N ILE A 361 -16.78 -18.74 21.34
CA ILE A 361 -16.51 -18.86 22.76
C ILE A 361 -17.05 -17.58 23.42
N PRO A 362 -18.10 -17.68 24.28
CA PRO A 362 -18.69 -16.49 24.92
C PRO A 362 -17.81 -15.97 26.06
N PHE A 363 -18.05 -14.72 26.44
CA PHE A 363 -17.59 -14.20 27.73
C PHE A 363 -18.33 -14.92 28.85
N ASP A 364 -17.60 -15.67 29.67
CA ASP A 364 -18.13 -16.51 30.78
C ASP A 364 -17.08 -16.63 31.89
N PRO A 365 -16.94 -15.60 32.75
CA PRO A 365 -15.95 -15.62 33.84
C PRO A 365 -16.11 -16.77 34.83
N GLU A 366 -17.35 -17.17 35.11
CA GLU A 366 -17.62 -18.30 36.01
C GLU A 366 -17.23 -19.64 35.38
N GLY A 367 -17.47 -19.82 34.06
CA GLY A 367 -16.98 -20.97 33.32
C GLY A 367 -15.44 -20.99 33.23
N ALA A 368 -14.82 -19.81 33.06
CA ALA A 368 -13.37 -19.69 33.11
C ALA A 368 -12.78 -20.13 34.44
N ARG A 369 -13.40 -19.72 35.56
CA ARG A 369 -12.97 -20.14 36.92
C ARG A 369 -13.06 -21.64 37.10
N ARG A 370 -14.16 -22.24 36.68
CA ARG A 370 -14.35 -23.73 36.78
C ARG A 370 -13.27 -24.47 36.01
N LEU A 371 -12.94 -24.02 34.77
CA LEU A 371 -11.88 -24.64 33.95
C LEU A 371 -10.47 -24.55 34.58
N LEU A 372 -10.22 -23.54 35.41
CA LEU A 372 -8.94 -23.40 36.13
C LEU A 372 -8.91 -24.21 37.45
N GLU A 373 -10.06 -24.58 38.03
CA GLU A 373 -10.17 -25.40 39.21
C GLU A 373 -10.09 -26.92 38.91
N GLU A 374 -10.37 -27.33 37.67
CA GLU A 374 -10.24 -28.70 37.15
C GLU A 374 -8.79 -29.10 36.84
#